data_e7eb581c239b0ac537d3bfad0bd046e6
#
_entry.id   e7eb581c239b0ac537d3bfad0bd046e6
#
_cell.length_a   1.000
_cell.length_b   1.000
_cell.length_c   1.000
_cell.angle_alpha   90.00
_cell.angle_beta   90.00
_cell.angle_gamma   90.00
#
_symmetry.space_group_name_H-M   'P 1'
#
loop_
_entity.id
_entity.type
_entity.pdbx_description
1 polymer ?
#
loop_
_entity_poly.entity_id
_entity_poly.type
_entity_poly.pdbx_seq_one_letter_code
_entity_poly.pdbx_strand_id
1 'polypeptide(L)'
;SIIILLGVIPLIVPQDVKNVSSEAEIQIRPGHRNAILELADGKVYNLTNLEYGGNNRISENIIVDSCCLDYLRPDTLIPVALAWHKVIVPRGGEFQISLEDGTRVWLNSESTLKYPEVFTGTTREVFLEGEAYFEVARNTNCPFIVHTGIQNVRVLGTSFGITNYADDQNLTTTLVNGKVQVEFPGFSDEVFLEGEAYFE
;
A
#
# COMPACT_ATOMS: atom_id res chain seq x y z
N SER A 1 -67.66 -56.51 -29.64
CA SER A 1 -67.27 -55.69 -28.50
C SER A 1 -65.74 -55.60 -28.38
N ILE A 2 -65.20 -54.50 -28.72
CA ILE A 2 -63.75 -54.26 -28.63
C ILE A 2 -63.52 -53.49 -27.32
N ILE A 3 -62.78 -54.04 -26.37
CA ILE A 3 -62.37 -53.42 -25.15
C ILE A 3 -61.00 -52.78 -25.41
N ILE A 4 -60.96 -51.45 -25.41
CA ILE A 4 -59.71 -50.68 -25.49
C ILE A 4 -59.21 -50.47 -24.05
N LEU A 5 -58.11 -51.11 -23.73
CA LEU A 5 -57.41 -50.96 -22.46
C LEU A 5 -56.46 -49.75 -22.56
N LEU A 6 -56.87 -48.65 -21.98
CA LEU A 6 -56.01 -47.46 -21.86
C LEU A 6 -54.98 -47.65 -20.72
N GLY A 7 -53.79 -48.00 -21.12
CA GLY A 7 -52.64 -48.03 -20.18
C GLY A 7 -52.25 -46.64 -19.76
N VAL A 8 -52.30 -46.30 -18.44
CA VAL A 8 -51.74 -45.08 -17.84
C VAL A 8 -50.25 -45.31 -17.69
N ILE A 9 -49.46 -44.60 -18.47
CA ILE A 9 -48.00 -44.56 -18.31
C ILE A 9 -47.69 -43.52 -17.20
N PRO A 10 -47.06 -43.90 -16.08
CA PRO A 10 -46.63 -42.93 -15.10
C PRO A 10 -45.48 -42.10 -15.66
N LEU A 11 -45.69 -40.80 -15.73
CA LEU A 11 -44.63 -39.82 -16.06
C LEU A 11 -43.64 -39.79 -14.91
N ILE A 12 -42.48 -40.41 -15.08
CA ILE A 12 -41.36 -40.30 -14.14
C ILE A 12 -40.74 -38.94 -14.36
N VAL A 13 -41.03 -37.97 -13.47
CA VAL A 13 -40.35 -36.69 -13.36
C VAL A 13 -39.06 -36.95 -12.59
N PRO A 14 -37.87 -36.72 -13.17
CA PRO A 14 -36.64 -36.80 -12.39
C PRO A 14 -36.59 -35.60 -11.42
N GLN A 15 -36.80 -35.90 -10.15
CA GLN A 15 -36.49 -34.97 -9.07
C GLN A 15 -35.01 -35.13 -8.74
N ASP A 16 -34.14 -34.29 -9.29
CA ASP A 16 -32.84 -33.94 -8.70
C ASP A 16 -32.18 -32.82 -9.51
N VAL A 17 -32.81 -31.64 -9.46
CA VAL A 17 -32.02 -30.41 -9.65
C VAL A 17 -31.63 -29.94 -8.24
N LYS A 18 -30.51 -30.46 -7.74
CA LYS A 18 -29.81 -29.82 -6.64
C LYS A 18 -29.41 -28.44 -7.11
N ASN A 19 -30.14 -27.44 -6.62
CA ASN A 19 -29.70 -26.07 -6.64
C ASN A 19 -28.35 -25.97 -5.88
N VAL A 20 -27.25 -26.06 -6.63
CA VAL A 20 -25.94 -25.63 -6.15
C VAL A 20 -25.87 -24.13 -6.39
N SER A 21 -26.65 -23.38 -5.63
CA SER A 21 -26.37 -21.97 -5.37
C SER A 21 -25.46 -21.91 -4.12
N SER A 22 -24.20 -22.29 -4.27
CA SER A 22 -23.21 -21.77 -3.36
C SER A 22 -22.92 -20.32 -3.81
N GLU A 23 -23.78 -19.41 -3.44
CA GLU A 23 -23.35 -18.04 -3.24
C GLU A 23 -22.23 -18.13 -2.22
N ALA A 24 -20.99 -18.04 -2.72
CA ALA A 24 -19.86 -17.80 -1.86
C ALA A 24 -20.14 -16.46 -1.21
N GLU A 25 -20.59 -16.49 0.05
CA GLU A 25 -20.79 -15.32 0.88
C GLU A 25 -19.44 -14.61 0.95
N ILE A 26 -19.30 -13.51 0.20
CA ILE A 26 -18.10 -12.67 0.22
C ILE A 26 -18.07 -12.03 1.60
N GLN A 27 -17.41 -12.66 2.56
CA GLN A 27 -17.17 -12.08 3.86
C GLN A 27 -16.15 -10.95 3.69
N ILE A 28 -16.63 -9.72 3.59
CA ILE A 28 -15.81 -8.52 3.68
C ILE A 28 -15.28 -8.46 5.11
N ARG A 29 -14.01 -8.80 5.28
CA ARG A 29 -13.32 -8.63 6.56
C ARG A 29 -12.66 -7.26 6.56
N PRO A 30 -12.65 -6.55 7.71
CA PRO A 30 -11.84 -5.34 7.86
C PRO A 30 -10.38 -5.63 7.49
N GLY A 31 -9.69 -4.62 6.96
CA GLY A 31 -8.25 -4.68 6.74
C GLY A 31 -7.53 -5.14 8.03
N HIS A 32 -6.56 -6.00 7.89
CA HIS A 32 -5.74 -6.46 9.01
C HIS A 32 -4.28 -6.13 8.71
N ARG A 33 -3.52 -5.92 9.76
CA ARG A 33 -2.08 -5.66 9.62
C ARG A 33 -1.41 -6.85 8.99
N ASN A 34 -0.90 -6.63 7.81
CA ASN A 34 -0.22 -7.66 7.04
C ASN A 34 0.77 -7.00 6.10
N ALA A 35 2.05 -7.24 6.32
CA ALA A 35 3.09 -6.72 5.45
C ALA A 35 4.30 -7.66 5.41
N ILE A 36 5.06 -7.55 4.33
CA ILE A 36 6.32 -8.21 4.11
C ILE A 36 7.38 -7.13 3.92
N LEU A 37 8.44 -7.17 4.71
CA LEU A 37 9.61 -6.31 4.59
C LEU A 37 10.73 -7.06 3.89
N GLU A 38 11.22 -6.51 2.79
CA GLU A 38 12.40 -6.96 2.07
C GLU A 38 13.54 -5.96 2.27
N LEU A 39 14.63 -6.40 2.87
CA LEU A 39 15.82 -5.58 3.11
C LEU A 39 16.75 -5.57 1.88
N ALA A 40 17.66 -4.60 1.85
CA ALA A 40 18.64 -4.45 0.77
C ALA A 40 19.57 -5.65 0.61
N ASP A 41 19.81 -6.43 1.67
CA ASP A 41 20.61 -7.67 1.64
C ASP A 41 19.83 -8.89 1.17
N GLY A 42 18.55 -8.70 0.77
CA GLY A 42 17.64 -9.74 0.28
C GLY A 42 16.94 -10.54 1.39
N LYS A 43 17.15 -10.20 2.65
CA LYS A 43 16.38 -10.84 3.73
C LYS A 43 14.94 -10.39 3.70
N VAL A 44 14.03 -11.33 3.95
CA VAL A 44 12.59 -11.12 3.92
C VAL A 44 12.00 -11.43 5.30
N TYR A 45 11.21 -10.49 5.82
CA TYR A 45 10.54 -10.61 7.11
C TYR A 45 9.03 -10.49 6.92
N ASN A 46 8.28 -11.46 7.47
CA ASN A 46 6.84 -11.38 7.53
C ASN A 46 6.44 -10.62 8.81
N LEU A 47 5.82 -9.45 8.65
CA LEU A 47 5.46 -8.56 9.75
C LEU A 47 4.08 -8.85 10.34
N THR A 48 3.34 -9.82 9.78
CA THR A 48 1.96 -10.14 10.16
C THR A 48 1.86 -10.79 11.54
N ASN A 49 2.83 -11.64 11.88
CA ASN A 49 2.78 -12.51 13.07
C ASN A 49 3.71 -12.05 14.19
N LEU A 50 4.10 -10.79 14.21
CA LEU A 50 4.94 -10.26 15.27
C LEU A 50 4.10 -10.11 16.54
N GLU A 51 4.59 -10.67 17.64
CA GLU A 51 3.87 -10.70 18.91
C GLU A 51 3.55 -9.28 19.42
N TYR A 52 2.32 -9.09 19.89
CA TYR A 52 1.87 -7.85 20.50
C TYR A 52 2.73 -7.51 21.74
N GLY A 53 3.37 -6.35 21.73
CA GLY A 53 4.21 -5.87 22.83
C GLY A 53 5.63 -6.43 22.88
N GLY A 54 6.04 -7.22 21.87
CA GLY A 54 7.43 -7.62 21.66
C GLY A 54 8.20 -6.50 20.95
N ASN A 55 9.34 -6.11 21.51
CA ASN A 55 10.28 -5.20 20.82
C ASN A 55 11.02 -6.02 19.75
N ASN A 56 10.35 -6.26 18.62
CA ASN A 56 10.90 -7.07 17.54
C ASN A 56 11.92 -6.25 16.75
N ARG A 57 13.18 -6.34 17.19
CA ARG A 57 14.29 -5.65 16.51
C ARG A 57 14.77 -6.48 15.32
N ILE A 58 14.60 -5.96 14.12
CA ILE A 58 15.06 -6.60 12.89
C ILE A 58 16.55 -6.32 12.64
N SER A 59 16.97 -5.08 12.92
CA SER A 59 18.37 -4.64 12.85
C SER A 59 18.66 -3.59 13.93
N GLU A 60 19.87 -3.04 13.96
CA GLU A 60 20.22 -1.95 14.90
C GLU A 60 19.29 -0.74 14.74
N ASN A 61 18.86 -0.46 13.53
CA ASN A 61 18.08 0.72 13.18
C ASN A 61 16.59 0.43 12.87
N ILE A 62 16.17 -0.84 12.88
CA ILE A 62 14.82 -1.22 12.48
C ILE A 62 14.13 -1.93 13.64
N ILE A 63 13.08 -1.31 14.13
CA ILE A 63 12.21 -1.86 15.18
C ILE A 63 10.81 -2.04 14.61
N VAL A 64 10.21 -3.17 14.88
CA VAL A 64 8.80 -3.43 14.56
C VAL A 64 8.06 -3.58 15.87
N ASP A 65 7.14 -2.69 16.12
CA ASP A 65 6.20 -2.86 17.22
C ASP A 65 4.83 -3.37 16.70
N SER A 66 3.88 -3.47 17.60
CA SER A 66 2.52 -3.91 17.25
C SER A 66 1.77 -2.98 16.29
N CYS A 67 2.31 -1.80 16.01
CA CYS A 67 1.64 -0.75 15.25
C CYS A 67 2.33 -0.41 13.93
N CYS A 68 3.65 -0.36 13.93
CA CYS A 68 4.39 0.20 12.83
C CYS A 68 5.81 -0.37 12.74
N LEU A 69 6.40 -0.15 11.60
CA LEU A 69 7.82 -0.35 11.34
C LEU A 69 8.50 1.00 11.52
N ASP A 70 9.39 1.11 12.52
CA ASP A 70 10.10 2.33 12.86
C ASP A 70 11.56 2.25 12.46
N TYR A 71 12.03 3.25 11.73
CA TYR A 71 13.44 3.44 11.41
C TYR A 71 14.04 4.43 12.40
N LEU A 72 15.01 3.96 13.18
CA LEU A 72 15.78 4.80 14.07
C LEU A 72 16.90 5.48 13.30
N ARG A 73 17.03 6.79 13.51
CA ARG A 73 18.15 7.52 12.93
C ARG A 73 19.47 7.04 13.54
N PRO A 74 20.45 6.59 12.74
CA PRO A 74 21.73 6.17 13.29
C PRO A 74 22.49 7.38 13.90
N ASP A 75 23.06 7.17 15.09
CA ASP A 75 23.82 8.19 15.81
C ASP A 75 25.15 8.57 15.11
N THR A 76 25.61 7.74 14.20
CA THR A 76 26.87 7.94 13.46
C THR A 76 26.61 8.09 11.97
N LEU A 77 27.08 9.19 11.39
CA LEU A 77 27.12 9.42 9.95
C LEU A 77 28.24 8.56 9.31
N ILE A 78 28.11 7.25 9.37
CA ILE A 78 28.91 6.38 8.52
C ILE A 78 28.32 6.50 7.11
N PRO A 79 29.11 6.65 6.04
CA PRO A 79 28.59 6.56 4.68
C PRO A 79 28.02 5.18 4.46
N VAL A 80 26.72 5.02 4.72
CA VAL A 80 26.00 3.78 4.43
C VAL A 80 25.82 3.76 2.93
N ALA A 81 26.25 2.68 2.29
CA ALA A 81 25.87 2.39 0.91
C ALA A 81 24.34 2.49 0.85
N LEU A 82 23.80 3.16 -0.16
CA LEU A 82 22.38 3.43 -0.29
C LEU A 82 21.61 2.09 -0.29
N ALA A 83 21.15 1.70 0.88
CA ALA A 83 20.37 0.47 1.08
C ALA A 83 18.91 0.77 0.83
N TRP A 84 18.34 0.11 -0.19
CA TRP A 84 16.92 0.23 -0.50
C TRP A 84 16.15 -0.92 0.11
N HIS A 85 15.13 -0.59 0.88
CA HIS A 85 14.19 -1.52 1.46
C HIS A 85 12.85 -1.45 0.71
N LYS A 86 12.05 -2.49 0.85
CA LYS A 86 10.72 -2.57 0.25
C LYS A 86 9.73 -3.18 1.23
N VAL A 87 8.61 -2.50 1.44
CA VAL A 87 7.45 -3.05 2.15
C VAL A 87 6.35 -3.35 1.15
N ILE A 88 5.82 -4.55 1.24
CA ILE A 88 4.74 -5.06 0.40
C ILE A 88 3.55 -5.37 1.30
N VAL A 89 2.41 -4.77 1.03
CA VAL A 89 1.14 -5.03 1.70
C VAL A 89 0.29 -5.92 0.80
N PRO A 90 0.03 -7.17 1.17
CA PRO A 90 -0.77 -8.06 0.35
C PRO A 90 -2.25 -7.69 0.42
N ARG A 91 -3.05 -8.35 -0.40
CA ARG A 91 -4.50 -8.14 -0.46
C ARG A 91 -5.18 -8.29 0.90
N GLY A 92 -6.04 -7.33 1.25
CA GLY A 92 -6.73 -7.26 2.53
C GLY A 92 -5.86 -6.81 3.70
N GLY A 93 -4.58 -6.47 3.43
CA GLY A 93 -3.67 -5.92 4.42
C GLY A 93 -3.73 -4.40 4.48
N GLU A 94 -3.19 -3.85 5.57
CA GLU A 94 -2.83 -2.45 5.78
C GLU A 94 -1.58 -2.40 6.65
N PHE A 95 -0.72 -1.39 6.46
CA PHE A 95 0.49 -1.29 7.26
C PHE A 95 0.99 0.15 7.39
N GLN A 96 1.57 0.47 8.55
CA GLN A 96 2.16 1.78 8.84
C GLN A 96 3.68 1.68 8.95
N ILE A 97 4.37 2.69 8.41
CA ILE A 97 5.83 2.84 8.47
C ILE A 97 6.15 4.23 8.97
N SER A 98 7.15 4.35 9.87
CA SER A 98 7.82 5.59 10.19
C SER A 98 9.22 5.56 9.58
N LEU A 99 9.48 6.42 8.61
CA LEU A 99 10.78 6.54 7.97
C LEU A 99 11.79 7.27 8.89
N GLU A 100 13.08 7.17 8.59
CA GLU A 100 14.15 7.71 9.45
C GLU A 100 14.09 9.24 9.63
N ASP A 101 13.49 9.96 8.67
CA ASP A 101 13.28 11.40 8.72
C ASP A 101 12.07 11.83 9.56
N GLY A 102 11.32 10.88 10.12
CA GLY A 102 10.09 11.07 10.87
C GLY A 102 8.83 11.17 9.99
N THR A 103 8.94 10.94 8.68
CA THR A 103 7.79 10.83 7.79
C THR A 103 7.01 9.56 8.11
N ARG A 104 5.68 9.66 8.25
CA ARG A 104 4.79 8.53 8.45
C ARG A 104 4.04 8.20 7.17
N VAL A 105 3.95 6.91 6.88
CA VAL A 105 3.29 6.39 5.68
C VAL A 105 2.33 5.28 6.06
N TRP A 106 1.08 5.38 5.65
CA TRP A 106 0.07 4.32 5.77
C TRP A 106 -0.16 3.73 4.40
N LEU A 107 0.18 2.46 4.25
CA LEU A 107 0.00 1.69 3.03
C LEU A 107 -1.31 0.92 3.09
N ASN A 108 -2.10 1.01 2.03
CA ASN A 108 -3.32 0.24 1.85
C ASN A 108 -3.03 -1.13 1.20
N SER A 109 -4.07 -1.93 1.03
CA SER A 109 -4.04 -3.25 0.39
C SER A 109 -3.38 -3.20 -1.00
N GLU A 110 -2.63 -4.27 -1.35
CA GLU A 110 -1.98 -4.42 -2.66
C GLU A 110 -1.02 -3.27 -3.02
N SER A 111 -0.38 -2.68 -1.99
CA SER A 111 0.55 -1.56 -2.16
C SER A 111 1.98 -1.96 -1.85
N THR A 112 2.90 -1.32 -2.54
CA THR A 112 4.34 -1.49 -2.36
C THR A 112 5.01 -0.14 -2.21
N LEU A 113 5.81 0.01 -1.16
CA LEU A 113 6.68 1.17 -0.96
C LEU A 113 8.14 0.73 -0.97
N LYS A 114 8.94 1.34 -1.85
CA LYS A 114 10.40 1.20 -1.87
C LYS A 114 11.03 2.51 -1.42
N TYR A 115 11.94 2.43 -0.45
CA TYR A 115 12.53 3.60 0.21
C TYR A 115 13.96 3.27 0.67
N PRO A 116 14.84 4.28 0.81
CA PRO A 116 16.18 4.06 1.36
C PRO A 116 16.10 3.94 2.90
N GLU A 117 17.01 3.16 3.49
CA GLU A 117 17.16 3.07 4.95
C GLU A 117 17.45 4.45 5.56
N VAL A 118 18.25 5.27 4.89
CA VAL A 118 18.60 6.64 5.29
C VAL A 118 18.59 7.55 4.06
N PHE A 119 18.01 8.74 4.20
CA PHE A 119 18.04 9.77 3.16
C PHE A 119 19.37 10.54 3.22
N THR A 120 20.27 10.31 2.26
CA THR A 120 21.61 10.91 2.22
C THR A 120 21.77 12.00 1.15
N GLY A 121 20.76 12.20 0.30
CA GLY A 121 20.79 13.16 -0.81
C GLY A 121 20.30 14.57 -0.46
N THR A 122 20.16 15.39 -1.50
CA THR A 122 19.51 16.71 -1.45
C THR A 122 17.98 16.59 -1.54
N THR A 123 17.47 15.39 -1.82
CA THR A 123 16.06 15.01 -1.87
C THR A 123 15.84 13.75 -1.06
N ARG A 124 14.61 13.55 -0.59
CA ARG A 124 14.11 12.34 0.08
C ARG A 124 13.18 11.64 -0.91
N GLU A 125 13.63 10.53 -1.48
CA GLU A 125 12.92 9.89 -2.58
C GLU A 125 12.42 8.51 -2.18
N VAL A 126 11.16 8.24 -2.54
CA VAL A 126 10.49 6.95 -2.37
C VAL A 126 9.72 6.58 -3.63
N PHE A 127 9.45 5.29 -3.82
CA PHE A 127 8.69 4.77 -4.96
C PHE A 127 7.45 4.04 -4.45
N LEU A 128 6.29 4.42 -4.99
CA LEU A 128 4.99 3.86 -4.60
C LEU A 128 4.31 3.18 -5.79
N GLU A 129 3.80 1.98 -5.54
CA GLU A 129 2.80 1.28 -6.35
C GLU A 129 1.60 0.99 -5.45
N GLY A 130 0.38 1.23 -5.92
CA GLY A 130 -0.84 1.09 -5.12
C GLY A 130 -1.24 2.37 -4.39
N GLU A 131 -1.75 2.26 -3.15
CA GLU A 131 -2.31 3.39 -2.41
C GLU A 131 -1.58 3.62 -1.10
N ALA A 132 -1.26 4.89 -0.83
CA ALA A 132 -0.68 5.30 0.44
C ALA A 132 -1.11 6.72 0.85
N TYR A 133 -1.20 6.91 2.16
CA TYR A 133 -1.31 8.22 2.79
C TYR A 133 0.01 8.58 3.46
N PHE A 134 0.46 9.82 3.26
CA PHE A 134 1.72 10.34 3.74
C PHE A 134 1.50 11.51 4.70
N GLU A 135 2.18 11.50 5.82
CA GLU A 135 2.41 12.67 6.67
C GLU A 135 3.91 12.97 6.67
N VAL A 136 4.31 13.84 5.75
CA VAL A 136 5.73 14.12 5.51
C VAL A 136 6.29 15.07 6.54
N ALA A 137 7.38 14.68 7.18
CA ALA A 137 8.15 15.54 8.10
C ALA A 137 8.64 16.79 7.37
N ARG A 138 8.38 17.98 7.96
CA ARG A 138 8.69 19.25 7.32
C ARG A 138 10.20 19.48 7.22
N ASN A 139 10.68 19.62 5.98
CA ASN A 139 12.05 20.00 5.68
C ASN A 139 12.10 20.78 4.35
N THR A 140 12.25 22.10 4.43
CA THR A 140 12.25 22.98 3.26
C THR A 140 13.54 22.91 2.45
N ASN A 141 14.63 22.40 3.04
CA ASN A 141 15.94 22.30 2.40
C ASN A 141 16.14 20.94 1.69
N CYS A 142 15.32 19.95 2.03
CA CYS A 142 15.41 18.61 1.48
C CYS A 142 13.99 18.12 1.11
N PRO A 143 13.51 18.41 -0.10
CA PRO A 143 12.18 18.02 -0.56
C PRO A 143 11.95 16.52 -0.49
N PHE A 144 10.71 16.10 -0.24
CA PHE A 144 10.28 14.72 -0.30
C PHE A 144 9.58 14.46 -1.64
N ILE A 145 9.97 13.40 -2.33
CA ILE A 145 9.46 13.08 -3.67
C ILE A 145 8.93 11.64 -3.66
N VAL A 146 7.67 11.48 -4.04
CA VAL A 146 7.06 10.17 -4.29
C VAL A 146 7.00 9.91 -5.78
N HIS A 147 7.70 8.89 -6.24
CA HIS A 147 7.66 8.43 -7.62
C HIS A 147 6.61 7.34 -7.77
N THR A 148 5.68 7.49 -8.74
CA THR A 148 4.66 6.47 -9.05
C THR A 148 4.85 5.83 -10.42
N GLY A 149 5.92 6.19 -11.13
CA GLY A 149 6.17 5.79 -12.50
C GLY A 149 5.46 6.66 -13.55
N ILE A 150 4.27 7.20 -13.23
CA ILE A 150 3.50 8.08 -14.10
C ILE A 150 3.70 9.55 -13.71
N GLN A 151 3.73 9.84 -12.41
CA GLN A 151 3.95 11.18 -11.85
C GLN A 151 4.97 11.16 -10.73
N ASN A 152 5.55 12.32 -10.47
CA ASN A 152 6.33 12.61 -9.28
C ASN A 152 5.57 13.62 -8.42
N VAL A 153 5.35 13.28 -7.17
CA VAL A 153 4.70 14.16 -6.19
C VAL A 153 5.74 14.73 -5.26
N ARG A 154 5.99 16.05 -5.33
CA ARG A 154 7.01 16.76 -4.58
C ARG A 154 6.40 17.62 -3.48
N VAL A 155 6.90 17.48 -2.26
CA VAL A 155 6.42 18.21 -1.07
C VAL A 155 7.57 18.63 -0.15
N LEU A 156 7.30 19.61 0.74
CA LEU A 156 8.27 20.08 1.74
C LEU A 156 7.87 19.74 3.20
N GLY A 157 6.65 19.23 3.38
CA GLY A 157 6.07 18.93 4.69
C GLY A 157 4.56 19.06 4.60
N THR A 158 3.91 17.99 4.16
CA THR A 158 2.55 17.98 3.65
C THR A 158 1.89 16.67 4.03
N SER A 159 0.57 16.70 4.25
CA SER A 159 -0.26 15.51 4.42
C SER A 159 -1.09 15.28 3.16
N PHE A 160 -0.92 14.14 2.50
CA PHE A 160 -1.56 13.84 1.22
C PHE A 160 -1.69 12.33 0.99
N GLY A 161 -2.63 11.96 0.13
CA GLY A 161 -2.85 10.60 -0.34
C GLY A 161 -2.51 10.45 -1.82
N ILE A 162 -2.04 9.28 -2.22
CA ILE A 162 -1.86 8.88 -3.61
C ILE A 162 -2.52 7.53 -3.80
N THR A 163 -3.31 7.39 -4.88
CA THR A 163 -3.83 6.11 -5.38
C THR A 163 -3.28 5.87 -6.77
N ASN A 164 -2.51 4.79 -6.96
CA ASN A 164 -1.83 4.42 -8.20
C ASN A 164 -1.80 2.90 -8.36
N TYR A 165 -2.97 2.28 -8.51
CA TYR A 165 -3.06 0.86 -8.82
C TYR A 165 -2.88 0.63 -10.33
N ALA A 166 -2.19 -0.45 -10.69
CA ALA A 166 -1.89 -0.76 -12.09
C ALA A 166 -3.12 -1.11 -12.94
N ASP A 167 -4.21 -1.55 -12.30
CA ASP A 167 -5.50 -1.88 -12.90
C ASP A 167 -6.49 -0.70 -12.91
N ASP A 168 -6.19 0.39 -12.20
CA ASP A 168 -6.97 1.61 -12.23
C ASP A 168 -6.62 2.46 -13.47
N GLN A 169 -7.66 3.06 -14.07
CA GLN A 169 -7.47 4.00 -15.19
C GLN A 169 -7.06 5.40 -14.71
N ASN A 170 -7.28 5.70 -13.44
CA ASN A 170 -7.04 7.00 -12.83
C ASN A 170 -5.95 6.91 -11.77
N LEU A 171 -5.04 7.85 -11.85
CA LEU A 171 -4.06 8.14 -10.81
C LEU A 171 -4.58 9.34 -10.03
N THR A 172 -4.72 9.19 -8.70
CA THR A 172 -5.30 10.25 -7.86
C THR A 172 -4.28 10.75 -6.84
N THR A 173 -4.15 12.08 -6.72
CA THR A 173 -3.43 12.73 -5.63
C THR A 173 -4.37 13.64 -4.84
N THR A 174 -4.57 13.35 -3.57
CA THR A 174 -5.45 14.10 -2.67
C THR A 174 -4.62 14.86 -1.64
N LEU A 175 -4.68 16.19 -1.66
CA LEU A 175 -4.03 17.03 -0.67
C LEU A 175 -4.95 17.23 0.55
N VAL A 176 -4.44 16.91 1.74
CA VAL A 176 -5.15 17.14 3.00
C VAL A 176 -4.68 18.43 3.67
N ASN A 177 -3.36 18.65 3.74
CA ASN A 177 -2.81 19.86 4.35
C ASN A 177 -1.44 20.19 3.78
N GLY A 178 -1.21 21.43 3.38
CA GLY A 178 0.07 21.95 2.91
C GLY A 178 0.08 22.32 1.43
N LYS A 179 1.13 21.95 0.71
CA LYS A 179 1.33 22.22 -0.72
C LYS A 179 1.93 21.00 -1.39
N VAL A 180 1.42 20.69 -2.57
CA VAL A 180 1.88 19.61 -3.43
C VAL A 180 2.23 20.17 -4.80
N GLN A 181 3.37 19.78 -5.33
CA GLN A 181 3.76 19.96 -6.72
C GLN A 181 3.72 18.58 -7.39
N VAL A 182 2.95 18.45 -8.47
CA VAL A 182 2.85 17.22 -9.26
C VAL A 182 3.54 17.46 -10.59
N GLU A 183 4.51 16.62 -10.92
CA GLU A 183 5.30 16.66 -12.14
C GLU A 183 5.06 15.37 -12.93
N PHE A 184 4.92 15.48 -14.25
CA PHE A 184 4.75 14.32 -15.14
C PHE A 184 6.04 14.10 -15.92
N PRO A 185 6.78 13.00 -15.71
CA PRO A 185 8.01 12.71 -16.44
C PRO A 185 7.78 12.70 -17.96
N GLY A 186 8.52 13.56 -18.68
CA GLY A 186 8.39 13.70 -20.14
C GLY A 186 7.41 14.76 -20.60
N PHE A 187 6.72 15.45 -19.70
CA PHE A 187 5.88 16.61 -19.98
C PHE A 187 6.46 17.84 -19.27
N SER A 188 6.22 19.03 -19.84
CA SER A 188 6.64 20.30 -19.25
C SER A 188 5.63 20.86 -18.26
N ASP A 189 4.48 20.20 -18.11
CA ASP A 189 3.38 20.69 -17.30
C ASP A 189 3.56 20.23 -15.84
N GLU A 190 3.40 21.20 -14.94
CA GLU A 190 3.42 20.99 -13.50
C GLU A 190 2.08 21.45 -12.93
N VAL A 191 1.54 20.70 -11.97
CA VAL A 191 0.31 21.04 -11.25
C VAL A 191 0.63 21.35 -9.82
N PHE A 192 0.15 22.49 -9.32
CA PHE A 192 0.29 22.90 -7.93
C PHE A 192 -1.05 22.81 -7.22
N LEU A 193 -1.08 22.09 -6.10
CA LEU A 193 -2.22 22.04 -5.18
C LEU A 193 -1.84 22.75 -3.89
N GLU A 194 -2.71 23.61 -3.38
CA GLU A 194 -2.53 24.34 -2.15
C GLU A 194 -3.82 24.35 -1.32
N GLY A 195 -3.71 24.14 0.00
CA GLY A 195 -4.84 24.03 0.89
C GLY A 195 -5.36 22.58 0.99
N GLU A 196 -6.67 22.41 0.99
CA GLU A 196 -7.33 21.12 0.76
C GLU A 196 -7.69 21.05 -0.73
N ALA A 197 -7.10 20.11 -1.46
CA ALA A 197 -7.29 20.01 -2.90
C ALA A 197 -7.23 18.55 -3.37
N TYR A 198 -7.80 18.33 -4.54
CA TYR A 198 -7.95 17.04 -5.18
C TYR A 198 -7.54 17.12 -6.64
N PHE A 199 -6.82 16.11 -7.12
CA PHE A 199 -6.37 15.98 -8.52
C PHE A 199 -6.55 14.52 -8.98
N GLU A 200 -7.24 14.34 -10.12
CA GLU A 200 -7.45 13.07 -10.83
C GLU A 200 -6.74 13.05 -12.17
#